data_034c18869ad3f4694072bf336eddf125
#
_entry.id   034c18869ad3f4694072bf336eddf125
#
_cell.length_a   1.000
_cell.length_b   1.000
_cell.length_c   1.000
_cell.angle_alpha   90.00
_cell.angle_beta   90.00
_cell.angle_gamma   90.00
#
_symmetry.space_group_name_H-M   'P 1'
#
loop_
_entity.id
_entity.type
_entity.pdbx_description
1 polymer ?
#
loop_
_entity_poly.entity_id
_entity_poly.type
_entity_poly.pdbx_seq_one_letter_code
_entity_poly.pdbx_strand_id
1 'polypeptide(L)'
;KKGSLPAQVPEGFEERTDFLDIEKGVAKDDHLGPLHDLFNDGTILLTRLDGHAKGQLGALLATEKGRVFLISDAAWLKPAYTDLKLPHPIVRLFFNSWADYRASLNRVHNYHKAHPDTLIIPCHCLETLTALNGPQS
;
A
#
# COMPACT_ATOMS: atom_id res chain seq x y z
N LYS A 1 16.21 -3.90 13.85
CA LYS A 1 15.00 -3.12 13.49
C LYS A 1 15.37 -2.23 12.30
N LYS A 2 14.97 -2.62 11.07
CA LYS A 2 15.19 -1.81 9.88
C LYS A 2 14.01 -0.84 9.75
N GLY A 3 14.27 0.44 9.57
CA GLY A 3 13.26 1.43 9.19
C GLY A 3 12.69 2.33 10.31
N SER A 4 13.14 2.20 11.56
CA SER A 4 12.79 3.14 12.62
C SER A 4 14.03 3.63 13.35
N LEU A 5 14.07 4.92 13.63
CA LEU A 5 15.11 5.56 14.45
C LEU A 5 14.50 5.83 15.83
N PRO A 6 14.82 5.02 16.88
CA PRO A 6 14.21 5.18 18.20
C PRO A 6 14.38 6.58 18.79
N ALA A 7 15.49 7.26 18.46
CA ALA A 7 15.76 8.63 18.88
C ALA A 7 14.83 9.69 18.25
N GLN A 8 14.06 9.32 17.23
CA GLN A 8 13.09 10.21 16.58
C GLN A 8 11.65 9.96 17.05
N VAL A 9 11.44 8.96 17.91
CA VAL A 9 10.13 8.73 18.52
C VAL A 9 9.93 9.79 19.62
N PRO A 10 8.90 10.65 19.52
CA PRO A 10 8.67 11.67 20.53
C PRO A 10 8.27 11.05 21.86
N GLU A 11 8.55 11.78 22.95
CA GLU A 11 8.10 11.41 24.28
C GLU A 11 6.57 11.32 24.35
N GLY A 12 6.04 10.32 25.03
CA GLY A 12 4.59 10.06 25.12
C GLY A 12 3.96 9.55 23.81
N PHE A 13 4.76 9.03 22.86
CA PHE A 13 4.25 8.51 21.61
C PHE A 13 3.27 7.34 21.81
N GLU A 14 3.62 6.40 22.68
CA GLU A 14 2.78 5.20 22.94
C GLU A 14 1.44 5.58 23.57
N GLU A 15 1.43 6.59 24.44
CA GLU A 15 0.22 7.09 25.12
C GLU A 15 -0.77 7.78 24.16
N ARG A 16 -0.28 8.24 23.01
CA ARG A 16 -1.06 8.95 21.97
C ARG A 16 -1.26 8.13 20.72
N THR A 17 -0.96 6.83 20.77
CA THR A 17 -0.97 5.94 19.60
C THR A 17 -1.99 4.83 19.81
N ASP A 18 -2.92 4.71 18.86
CA ASP A 18 -3.78 3.56 18.75
C ASP A 18 -3.14 2.51 17.82
N PHE A 19 -2.99 1.28 18.31
CA PHE A 19 -2.46 0.18 17.51
C PHE A 19 -3.59 -0.53 16.78
N LEU A 20 -3.51 -0.51 15.45
CA LEU A 20 -4.48 -1.18 14.60
C LEU A 20 -4.05 -2.63 14.31
N ASP A 21 -4.94 -3.58 14.57
CA ASP A 21 -4.77 -4.97 14.14
C ASP A 21 -5.48 -5.18 12.81
N ILE A 22 -4.76 -5.03 11.71
CA ILE A 22 -5.31 -5.15 10.36
C ILE A 22 -5.84 -6.56 10.07
N GLU A 23 -5.28 -7.59 10.71
CA GLU A 23 -5.74 -8.98 10.51
C GLU A 23 -7.14 -9.23 11.11
N LYS A 24 -7.56 -8.40 12.05
CA LYS A 24 -8.91 -8.40 12.63
C LYS A 24 -9.87 -7.47 11.91
N GLY A 25 -9.53 -7.01 10.71
CA GLY A 25 -10.39 -6.18 9.89
C GLY A 25 -11.74 -6.82 9.64
N VAL A 26 -12.80 -6.02 9.73
CA VAL A 26 -14.20 -6.49 9.56
C VAL A 26 -14.59 -6.66 8.10
N ALA A 27 -13.84 -6.08 7.18
CA ALA A 27 -14.01 -6.23 5.74
C ALA A 27 -12.93 -7.14 5.15
N LYS A 28 -13.21 -7.72 3.99
CA LYS A 28 -12.28 -8.57 3.26
C LYS A 28 -12.42 -8.34 1.77
N ASP A 29 -11.30 -8.27 1.08
CA ASP A 29 -11.25 -8.32 -0.37
C ASP A 29 -10.60 -9.64 -0.83
N ASP A 30 -11.09 -10.23 -1.91
CA ASP A 30 -10.63 -11.54 -2.40
C ASP A 30 -9.16 -11.52 -2.85
N HIS A 31 -8.63 -10.38 -3.23
CA HIS A 31 -7.25 -10.21 -3.69
C HIS A 31 -6.34 -9.60 -2.62
N LEU A 32 -6.86 -8.65 -1.81
CA LEU A 32 -6.09 -7.94 -0.80
C LEU A 32 -6.14 -8.59 0.59
N GLY A 33 -7.09 -9.52 0.82
CA GLY A 33 -7.29 -10.14 2.12
C GLY A 33 -7.98 -9.22 3.14
N PRO A 34 -7.62 -9.26 4.44
CA PRO A 34 -8.26 -8.44 5.45
C PRO A 34 -8.11 -6.95 5.17
N LEU A 35 -9.21 -6.22 5.39
CA LEU A 35 -9.30 -4.77 5.28
C LEU A 35 -9.76 -4.19 6.62
N HIS A 36 -9.04 -3.22 7.14
CA HIS A 36 -9.42 -2.46 8.32
C HIS A 36 -10.05 -1.14 7.88
N ASP A 37 -11.33 -0.95 8.22
CA ASP A 37 -12.04 0.31 7.98
C ASP A 37 -11.65 1.31 9.07
N LEU A 38 -10.88 2.33 8.70
CA LEU A 38 -10.26 3.26 9.65
C LEU A 38 -11.29 4.08 10.43
N PHE A 39 -12.39 4.45 9.78
CA PHE A 39 -13.44 5.30 10.34
C PHE A 39 -14.79 4.59 10.49
N ASN A 40 -14.88 3.30 10.15
CA ASN A 40 -16.11 2.51 10.11
C ASN A 40 -17.19 3.09 9.19
N ASP A 41 -16.81 3.74 8.11
CA ASP A 41 -17.70 4.38 7.13
C ASP A 41 -17.36 4.00 5.68
N GLY A 42 -16.37 3.13 5.47
CA GLY A 42 -15.91 2.66 4.17
C GLY A 42 -15.07 3.67 3.38
N THR A 43 -14.79 4.85 3.92
CA THR A 43 -14.04 5.90 3.22
C THR A 43 -12.56 5.58 3.08
N ILE A 44 -11.95 4.98 4.12
CA ILE A 44 -10.54 4.58 4.13
C ILE A 44 -10.42 3.16 4.64
N LEU A 45 -10.01 2.25 3.75
CA LEU A 45 -9.75 0.85 4.08
C LEU A 45 -8.25 0.57 4.00
N LEU A 46 -7.68 0.08 5.10
CA LEU A 46 -6.26 -0.25 5.20
C LEU A 46 -6.04 -1.74 4.97
N THR A 47 -4.98 -2.11 4.24
CA THR A 47 -4.53 -3.48 4.04
C THR A 47 -3.02 -3.59 4.23
N ARG A 48 -2.54 -4.77 4.65
CA ARG A 48 -1.10 -5.02 4.77
C ARG A 48 -0.49 -5.30 3.40
N LEU A 49 0.63 -4.65 3.12
CA LEU A 49 1.46 -4.86 1.94
C LEU A 49 2.93 -5.03 2.34
N ASP A 50 3.18 -5.98 3.25
CA ASP A 50 4.53 -6.25 3.76
C ASP A 50 5.53 -6.58 2.64
N GLY A 51 6.80 -6.40 2.95
CA GLY A 51 7.91 -6.83 2.10
C GLY A 51 9.02 -5.82 1.99
N HIS A 52 8.77 -4.62 1.49
CA HIS A 52 9.74 -3.54 1.52
C HIS A 52 10.05 -3.17 2.99
N ALA A 53 9.04 -2.92 3.77
CA ALA A 53 9.12 -2.76 5.22
C ALA A 53 8.14 -3.70 5.93
N LYS A 54 8.45 -4.09 7.17
CA LYS A 54 7.53 -4.83 8.03
C LYS A 54 6.41 -3.90 8.49
N GLY A 55 5.16 -4.33 8.34
CA GLY A 55 3.99 -3.54 8.72
C GLY A 55 3.64 -2.44 7.71
N GLN A 56 4.21 -2.50 6.49
CA GLN A 56 3.81 -1.58 5.43
C GLN A 56 2.34 -1.75 5.09
N LEU A 57 1.66 -0.64 4.91
CA LEU A 57 0.24 -0.59 4.58
C LEU A 57 0.00 -0.02 3.17
N GLY A 58 -1.10 -0.47 2.58
CA GLY A 58 -1.79 0.22 1.50
C GLY A 58 -3.10 0.80 2.01
N ALA A 59 -3.61 1.83 1.33
CA ALA A 59 -4.87 2.47 1.67
C ALA A 59 -5.77 2.59 0.44
N LEU A 60 -6.96 2.01 0.53
CA LEU A 60 -8.04 2.20 -0.44
C LEU A 60 -8.89 3.38 0.01
N LEU A 61 -9.00 4.39 -0.84
CA LEU A 61 -9.75 5.62 -0.57
C LEU A 61 -11.00 5.66 -1.46
N ALA A 62 -12.16 5.91 -0.87
CA ALA A 62 -13.34 6.29 -1.62
C ALA A 62 -13.30 7.80 -1.89
N THR A 63 -13.28 8.19 -3.17
CA THR A 63 -13.24 9.60 -3.57
C THR A 63 -14.41 9.93 -4.49
N GLU A 64 -14.74 11.19 -4.65
CA GLU A 64 -15.78 11.64 -5.60
C GLU A 64 -15.50 11.24 -7.05
N LYS A 65 -14.22 11.04 -7.41
CA LYS A 65 -13.77 10.63 -8.74
C LYS A 65 -13.63 9.11 -8.92
N GLY A 66 -14.01 8.32 -7.90
CA GLY A 66 -13.85 6.88 -7.88
C GLY A 66 -12.87 6.41 -6.81
N ARG A 67 -12.50 5.14 -6.88
CA ARG A 67 -11.61 4.52 -5.88
C ARG A 67 -10.15 4.76 -6.22
N VAL A 68 -9.36 5.15 -5.22
CA VAL A 68 -7.91 5.31 -5.30
C VAL A 68 -7.24 4.31 -4.36
N PHE A 69 -6.20 3.62 -4.82
CA PHE A 69 -5.42 2.69 -4.01
C PHE A 69 -3.97 3.16 -3.90
N LEU A 70 -3.61 3.67 -2.74
CA LEU A 70 -2.23 4.03 -2.40
C LEU A 70 -1.50 2.77 -1.95
N ILE A 71 -0.48 2.34 -2.68
CA ILE A 71 0.20 1.06 -2.46
C ILE A 71 1.58 1.18 -1.82
N SER A 72 1.98 2.38 -1.42
CA SER A 72 3.30 2.65 -0.82
C SER A 72 4.43 2.05 -1.69
N ASP A 73 5.42 1.41 -1.07
CA ASP A 73 6.54 0.73 -1.73
C ASP A 73 6.28 -0.75 -2.09
N ALA A 74 5.00 -1.19 -2.10
CA ALA A 74 4.65 -2.51 -2.62
C ALA A 74 4.91 -2.62 -4.13
N ALA A 75 4.90 -1.48 -4.83
CA ALA A 75 5.50 -1.29 -6.16
C ALA A 75 6.03 0.14 -6.25
N TRP A 76 7.13 0.34 -6.98
CA TRP A 76 7.68 1.70 -7.18
C TRP A 76 7.12 2.39 -8.42
N LEU A 77 6.85 1.60 -9.46
CA LEU A 77 6.39 2.09 -10.76
C LEU A 77 5.20 1.26 -11.23
N LYS A 78 4.39 1.84 -12.10
CA LYS A 78 3.21 1.21 -12.70
C LYS A 78 3.52 -0.16 -13.33
N PRO A 79 4.58 -0.35 -14.15
CA PRO A 79 4.88 -1.66 -14.75
C PRO A 79 5.17 -2.76 -13.73
N ALA A 80 5.50 -2.42 -12.49
CA ALA A 80 5.72 -3.43 -11.46
C ALA A 80 4.43 -4.17 -11.13
N TYR A 81 3.30 -3.47 -10.99
CA TYR A 81 2.03 -4.12 -10.67
C TYR A 81 1.20 -4.49 -11.91
N THR A 82 1.36 -3.79 -13.05
CA THR A 82 0.63 -4.17 -14.29
C THR A 82 1.22 -5.41 -14.94
N ASP A 83 2.54 -5.52 -15.02
CA ASP A 83 3.26 -6.53 -15.79
C ASP A 83 4.12 -7.47 -14.91
N LEU A 84 4.03 -7.33 -13.58
CA LEU A 84 4.87 -8.03 -12.59
C LEU A 84 6.38 -7.84 -12.85
N LYS A 85 6.78 -6.66 -13.34
CA LYS A 85 8.18 -6.30 -13.54
C LYS A 85 8.86 -6.07 -12.19
N LEU A 86 9.67 -7.02 -11.79
CA LEU A 86 10.44 -6.93 -10.55
C LEU A 86 11.59 -5.91 -10.70
N PRO A 87 11.94 -5.20 -9.62
CA PRO A 87 13.11 -4.34 -9.63
C PRO A 87 14.41 -5.14 -9.73
N HIS A 88 15.53 -4.46 -10.01
CA HIS A 88 16.82 -5.10 -10.16
C HIS A 88 17.17 -5.95 -8.92
N PRO A 89 17.72 -7.17 -9.09
CA PRO A 89 17.98 -8.11 -7.98
C PRO A 89 18.77 -7.55 -6.81
N ILE A 90 19.66 -6.57 -7.04
CA ILE A 90 20.48 -5.96 -5.99
C ILE A 90 19.63 -5.26 -4.91
N VAL A 91 18.45 -4.76 -5.27
CA VAL A 91 17.58 -4.06 -4.30
C VAL A 91 16.97 -4.99 -3.25
N ARG A 92 17.01 -6.32 -3.48
CA ARG A 92 16.56 -7.32 -2.50
C ARG A 92 17.26 -7.19 -1.15
N LEU A 93 18.49 -6.66 -1.15
CA LEU A 93 19.28 -6.43 0.07
C LEU A 93 18.65 -5.35 0.99
N PHE A 94 17.84 -4.47 0.42
CA PHE A 94 17.19 -3.38 1.13
C PHE A 94 15.78 -3.71 1.60
N PHE A 95 15.20 -4.82 1.13
CA PHE A 95 13.85 -5.24 1.53
C PHE A 95 13.89 -6.01 2.86
N ASN A 96 12.83 -5.82 3.66
CA ASN A 96 12.67 -6.60 4.90
C ASN A 96 12.46 -8.10 4.59
N SER A 97 11.61 -8.40 3.59
CA SER A 97 11.33 -9.75 3.12
C SER A 97 11.02 -9.72 1.64
N TRP A 98 11.85 -10.38 0.83
CA TRP A 98 11.62 -10.48 -0.61
C TRP A 98 10.43 -11.38 -0.96
N ALA A 99 10.17 -12.40 -0.15
CA ALA A 99 9.01 -13.28 -0.34
C ALA A 99 7.70 -12.53 -0.13
N ASP A 100 7.62 -11.75 0.96
CA ASP A 100 6.43 -10.95 1.28
C ASP A 100 6.24 -9.82 0.27
N TYR A 101 7.34 -9.18 -0.20
CA TYR A 101 7.27 -8.19 -1.28
C TYR A 101 6.61 -8.76 -2.54
N ARG A 102 7.05 -9.95 -2.98
CA ARG A 102 6.46 -10.62 -4.15
C ARG A 102 5.00 -10.99 -3.92
N ALA A 103 4.66 -11.46 -2.72
CA ALA A 103 3.28 -11.77 -2.36
C ALA A 103 2.40 -10.52 -2.39
N SER A 104 2.84 -9.42 -1.80
CA SER A 104 2.15 -8.13 -1.83
C SER A 104 1.99 -7.59 -3.25
N LEU A 105 3.04 -7.66 -4.07
CA LEU A 105 3.00 -7.24 -5.47
C LEU A 105 1.98 -8.06 -6.28
N ASN A 106 1.93 -9.39 -6.08
CA ASN A 106 0.94 -10.25 -6.74
C ASN A 106 -0.49 -9.91 -6.30
N ARG A 107 -0.71 -9.59 -5.02
CA ARG A 107 -2.03 -9.16 -4.52
C ARG A 107 -2.47 -7.85 -5.20
N VAL A 108 -1.59 -6.86 -5.30
CA VAL A 108 -1.85 -5.60 -6.01
C VAL A 108 -2.12 -5.84 -7.49
N HIS A 109 -1.36 -6.72 -8.15
CA HIS A 109 -1.57 -7.09 -9.55
C HIS A 109 -2.95 -7.71 -9.77
N ASN A 110 -3.34 -8.69 -8.94
CA ASN A 110 -4.63 -9.35 -9.05
C ASN A 110 -5.78 -8.38 -8.78
N TYR A 111 -5.63 -7.51 -7.79
CA TYR A 111 -6.58 -6.44 -7.49
C TYR A 111 -6.74 -5.49 -8.69
N HIS A 112 -5.63 -5.05 -9.31
CA HIS A 112 -5.66 -4.22 -10.50
C HIS A 112 -6.47 -4.85 -11.65
N LYS A 113 -6.28 -6.16 -11.87
CA LYS A 113 -7.02 -6.88 -12.93
C LYS A 113 -8.51 -7.02 -12.64
N ALA A 114 -8.87 -7.19 -11.37
CA ALA A 114 -10.26 -7.30 -10.95
C ALA A 114 -10.99 -5.95 -10.88
N HIS A 115 -10.24 -4.86 -10.65
CA HIS A 115 -10.78 -3.51 -10.45
C HIS A 115 -10.09 -2.50 -11.38
N PRO A 116 -10.31 -2.58 -12.71
CA PRO A 116 -9.62 -1.75 -13.71
C PRO A 116 -9.90 -0.24 -13.55
N ASP A 117 -11.03 0.12 -12.94
CA ASP A 117 -11.43 1.51 -12.69
C ASP A 117 -10.78 2.11 -11.43
N THR A 118 -10.04 1.32 -10.65
CA THR A 118 -9.32 1.83 -9.49
C THR A 118 -8.01 2.46 -9.91
N LEU A 119 -7.80 3.73 -9.57
CA LEU A 119 -6.51 4.39 -9.75
C LEU A 119 -5.51 3.89 -8.70
N ILE A 120 -4.50 3.13 -9.14
CA ILE A 120 -3.44 2.61 -8.26
C ILE A 120 -2.23 3.53 -8.31
N ILE A 121 -1.76 3.99 -7.14
CA ILE A 121 -0.67 4.96 -7.02
C ILE A 121 0.49 4.37 -6.22
N PRO A 122 1.59 3.99 -6.88
CA PRO A 122 2.88 3.73 -6.25
C PRO A 122 3.53 5.03 -5.76
N CYS A 123 4.39 4.97 -4.75
CA CYS A 123 4.99 6.18 -4.17
C CYS A 123 6.06 6.86 -5.05
N HIS A 124 6.61 6.17 -6.06
CA HIS A 124 7.67 6.70 -6.94
C HIS A 124 7.24 6.83 -8.41
N CYS A 125 5.93 6.79 -8.72
CA CYS A 125 5.42 6.82 -10.08
C CYS A 125 4.75 8.17 -10.41
N LEU A 126 5.48 9.05 -11.09
CA LEU A 126 4.98 10.36 -11.49
C LEU A 126 3.78 10.27 -12.43
N GLU A 127 3.76 9.26 -13.34
CA GLU A 127 2.66 9.03 -14.28
C GLU A 127 1.32 8.86 -13.54
N THR A 128 1.28 8.01 -12.53
CA THR A 128 0.05 7.74 -11.77
C THR A 128 -0.32 8.89 -10.84
N LEU A 129 0.66 9.60 -10.29
CA LEU A 129 0.42 10.78 -9.48
C LEU A 129 -0.15 11.94 -10.31
N THR A 130 0.33 12.13 -11.54
CA THR A 130 -0.21 13.14 -12.46
C THR A 130 -1.66 12.82 -12.85
N ALA A 131 -2.00 11.53 -13.02
CA ALA A 131 -3.36 11.10 -13.32
C ALA A 131 -4.36 11.47 -12.19
N LEU A 132 -3.92 11.51 -10.93
CA LEU A 132 -4.75 11.93 -9.80
C LEU A 132 -5.18 13.41 -9.92
N ASN A 133 -4.27 14.27 -10.38
CA ASN A 133 -4.51 15.71 -10.49
C ASN A 133 -5.35 16.09 -11.72
N GLY A 134 -5.55 15.16 -12.67
CA GLY A 134 -6.15 15.46 -13.97
C GLY A 134 -5.23 16.27 -14.89
N PRO A 135 -5.62 16.49 -16.16
CA PRO A 135 -4.85 17.37 -17.04
C PRO A 135 -4.80 18.77 -16.44
N GLN A 136 -3.60 19.27 -16.21
CA GLN A 136 -3.40 20.67 -15.83
C GLN A 136 -3.77 21.50 -17.07
N SER A 137 -4.88 22.21 -16.98
CA SER A 137 -5.37 23.15 -18.00
C SER A 137 -4.45 24.37 -18.10
#